data_670b776af7d5362f387fe37df7a2d7b2
#
_entry.id   670b776af7d5362f387fe37df7a2d7b2
#
_cell.length_a   1.000
_cell.length_b   1.000
_cell.length_c   1.000
_cell.angle_alpha   90.00
_cell.angle_beta   90.00
_cell.angle_gamma   90.00
#
_symmetry.space_group_name_H-M   'P 1'
#
loop_
_entity.id
_entity.type
_entity.pdbx_description
1 polymer ?
#
loop_
_entity_poly.entity_id
_entity_poly.type
_entity_poly.pdbx_seq_one_letter_code
_entity_poly.pdbx_strand_id
1 'polypeptide(L)'
;MNITTKRQTPLASVLACVGFLLIAGQAAAAEYWLCAKSGSVAMPDGAIVPIWGYVQDTAGFAGNCVGTPSLPGPALTVPSADLAGLTVHLRNDLTAEPTSMVIPGQTATMTPVKVADPQGRLRVRSFTHEAAPNGGMADYTWADVKPGTYLYHSGTHPQVQVQMGLYGSVVKNFLDG
;
A
#
# COMPACT_ATOMS: atom_id res chain seq x y z
N MET A 1 -65.01 19.85 -60.53
CA MET A 1 -65.09 20.09 -59.09
C MET A 1 -64.01 19.22 -58.44
N ASN A 2 -62.78 19.78 -58.31
CA ASN A 2 -61.59 19.07 -57.84
C ASN A 2 -61.37 19.42 -56.40
N ILE A 3 -61.45 18.43 -55.53
CA ILE A 3 -61.15 18.58 -54.10
C ILE A 3 -59.73 18.08 -53.87
N THR A 4 -58.82 19.03 -53.59
CA THR A 4 -57.43 18.73 -53.26
C THR A 4 -57.30 18.48 -51.77
N THR A 5 -57.06 17.24 -51.40
CA THR A 5 -56.83 16.82 -50.00
C THR A 5 -55.37 17.12 -49.58
N LYS A 6 -55.17 18.07 -48.70
CA LYS A 6 -53.86 18.43 -48.13
C LYS A 6 -53.46 17.41 -47.06
N ARG A 7 -52.44 16.60 -47.30
CA ARG A 7 -51.86 15.71 -46.30
C ARG A 7 -51.02 16.51 -45.33
N GLN A 8 -51.37 16.49 -44.07
CA GLN A 8 -50.54 16.97 -42.98
C GLN A 8 -49.56 15.87 -42.55
N THR A 9 -48.28 16.16 -42.56
CA THR A 9 -47.22 15.34 -42.00
C THR A 9 -47.09 15.63 -40.50
N PRO A 10 -47.06 14.60 -39.63
CA PRO A 10 -46.81 14.84 -38.22
C PRO A 10 -45.33 15.14 -38.00
N LEU A 11 -45.05 16.24 -37.25
CA LEU A 11 -43.73 16.49 -36.70
C LEU A 11 -43.40 15.40 -35.66
N ALA A 12 -42.38 14.61 -35.97
CA ALA A 12 -41.77 13.69 -35.03
C ALA A 12 -40.91 14.52 -34.07
N SER A 13 -41.34 14.63 -32.83
CA SER A 13 -40.53 15.19 -31.74
C SER A 13 -39.42 14.24 -31.40
N VAL A 14 -38.18 14.58 -31.80
CA VAL A 14 -36.97 13.89 -31.37
C VAL A 14 -36.66 14.34 -29.95
N LEU A 15 -36.99 13.50 -28.96
CA LEU A 15 -36.61 13.66 -27.58
C LEU A 15 -35.12 13.25 -27.45
N ALA A 16 -34.21 14.22 -27.44
CA ALA A 16 -32.80 13.99 -27.18
C ALA A 16 -32.63 13.70 -25.69
N CYS A 17 -32.51 12.43 -25.33
CA CYS A 17 -32.03 12.02 -24.00
C CYS A 17 -30.54 12.36 -23.90
N VAL A 18 -30.22 13.49 -23.27
CA VAL A 18 -28.85 13.77 -22.82
C VAL A 18 -28.56 12.85 -21.64
N GLY A 19 -27.88 11.73 -21.94
CA GLY A 19 -27.35 10.83 -20.93
C GLY A 19 -26.22 11.56 -20.17
N PHE A 20 -26.51 11.96 -18.94
CA PHE A 20 -25.48 12.46 -18.00
C PHE A 20 -24.63 11.27 -17.59
N LEU A 21 -23.47 11.05 -18.25
CA LEU A 21 -22.46 10.12 -17.76
C LEU A 21 -21.93 10.69 -16.43
N LEU A 22 -22.39 10.11 -15.32
CA LEU A 22 -21.73 10.27 -14.04
C LEU A 22 -20.37 9.55 -14.16
N ILE A 23 -19.32 10.29 -14.41
CA ILE A 23 -17.95 9.81 -14.22
C ILE A 23 -17.77 9.70 -12.70
N ALA A 24 -18.06 8.51 -12.15
CA ALA A 24 -17.65 8.19 -10.79
C ALA A 24 -16.12 8.29 -10.78
N GLY A 25 -15.58 9.32 -10.18
CA GLY A 25 -14.15 9.45 -9.95
C GLY A 25 -13.69 8.21 -9.18
N GLN A 26 -12.86 7.39 -9.82
CA GLN A 26 -12.23 6.27 -9.12
C GLN A 26 -11.36 6.86 -8.01
N ALA A 27 -11.61 6.46 -6.78
CA ALA A 27 -10.73 6.80 -5.67
C ALA A 27 -9.33 6.28 -6.04
N ALA A 28 -8.37 7.20 -6.23
CA ALA A 28 -7.02 6.83 -6.63
C ALA A 28 -6.35 6.12 -5.45
N ALA A 29 -6.05 4.83 -5.60
CA ALA A 29 -5.20 4.12 -4.67
C ALA A 29 -3.73 4.51 -4.89
N ALA A 30 -2.98 4.73 -3.81
CA ALA A 30 -1.54 4.88 -3.89
C ALA A 30 -0.90 3.48 -3.97
N GLU A 31 0.08 3.30 -4.83
CA GLU A 31 0.86 2.07 -4.96
C GLU A 31 2.33 2.32 -4.69
N TYR A 32 2.96 1.44 -3.91
CA TYR A 32 4.37 1.49 -3.58
C TYR A 32 5.01 0.11 -3.65
N TRP A 33 6.22 0.06 -4.19
CA TRP A 33 7.06 -1.12 -4.23
C TRP A 33 8.21 -0.92 -3.24
N LEU A 34 8.23 -1.69 -2.16
CA LEU A 34 9.23 -1.60 -1.11
C LEU A 34 10.03 -2.89 -1.01
N CYS A 35 11.32 -2.75 -0.81
CA CYS A 35 12.25 -3.86 -0.62
C CYS A 35 12.84 -3.80 0.78
N ALA A 36 12.60 -4.83 1.58
CA ALA A 36 13.26 -4.98 2.87
C ALA A 36 14.68 -5.52 2.66
N LYS A 37 15.70 -4.77 3.10
CA LYS A 37 17.12 -5.09 2.88
C LYS A 37 17.94 -4.88 4.14
N SER A 38 19.05 -5.62 4.23
CA SER A 38 20.11 -5.32 5.19
C SER A 38 21.02 -4.19 4.68
N GLY A 39 21.51 -3.40 5.61
CA GLY A 39 22.44 -2.30 5.35
C GLY A 39 23.17 -1.88 6.60
N SER A 40 23.74 -0.69 6.59
CA SER A 40 24.39 -0.11 7.77
C SER A 40 24.24 1.40 7.80
N VAL A 41 24.30 1.97 8.99
CA VAL A 41 24.30 3.41 9.23
C VAL A 41 25.56 3.78 10.01
N ALA A 42 26.26 4.83 9.57
CA ALA A 42 27.36 5.43 10.33
C ALA A 42 26.80 6.37 11.41
N MET A 43 27.20 6.16 12.64
CA MET A 43 26.85 6.99 13.78
C MET A 43 27.79 8.20 13.86
N PRO A 44 27.39 9.29 14.57
CA PRO A 44 28.25 10.48 14.71
C PRO A 44 29.61 10.22 15.33
N ASP A 45 29.74 9.19 16.15
CA ASP A 45 30.99 8.73 16.76
C ASP A 45 31.88 7.88 15.84
N GLY A 46 31.41 7.64 14.60
CA GLY A 46 32.10 6.80 13.60
C GLY A 46 31.76 5.31 13.68
N ALA A 47 30.95 4.87 14.64
CA ALA A 47 30.52 3.48 14.72
C ALA A 47 29.61 3.12 13.53
N ILE A 48 29.81 1.93 12.95
CA ILE A 48 28.95 1.38 11.89
C ILE A 48 27.97 0.40 12.53
N VAL A 49 26.68 0.74 12.47
CA VAL A 49 25.60 -0.06 13.03
C VAL A 49 24.88 -0.80 11.91
N PRO A 50 24.78 -2.14 11.95
CA PRO A 50 23.98 -2.89 10.99
C PRO A 50 22.49 -2.60 11.21
N ILE A 51 21.77 -2.42 10.10
CA ILE A 51 20.32 -2.17 10.10
C ILE A 51 19.62 -3.08 9.11
N TRP A 52 18.32 -3.22 9.28
CA TRP A 52 17.38 -3.58 8.22
C TRP A 52 16.52 -2.37 7.91
N GLY A 53 16.27 -2.11 6.64
CA GLY A 53 15.46 -0.96 6.25
C GLY A 53 14.76 -1.19 4.93
N TYR A 54 13.95 -0.23 4.54
CA TYR A 54 13.24 -0.29 3.27
C TYR A 54 13.91 0.57 2.21
N VAL A 55 13.90 0.05 0.98
CA VAL A 55 14.21 0.79 -0.25
C VAL A 55 12.94 0.86 -1.08
N GLN A 56 12.60 2.03 -1.62
CA GLN A 56 11.52 2.15 -2.59
C GLN A 56 12.05 1.85 -4.00
N ASP A 57 11.41 0.90 -4.70
CA ASP A 57 11.65 0.65 -6.12
C ASP A 57 10.56 1.35 -6.94
N THR A 58 10.92 2.39 -7.66
CA THR A 58 9.97 3.18 -8.48
C THR A 58 9.65 2.52 -9.82
N ALA A 59 10.28 1.40 -10.13
CA ALA A 59 10.10 0.66 -11.39
C ALA A 59 9.30 -0.65 -11.20
N GLY A 60 8.55 -0.80 -10.09
CA GLY A 60 7.71 -1.98 -9.87
C GLY A 60 8.52 -3.28 -9.75
N PHE A 61 9.64 -3.26 -9.01
CA PHE A 61 10.66 -4.30 -8.89
C PHE A 61 11.50 -4.57 -10.15
N ALA A 62 11.21 -3.94 -11.29
CA ALA A 62 12.10 -4.02 -12.46
C ALA A 62 13.47 -3.35 -12.20
N GLY A 63 13.55 -2.43 -11.23
CA GLY A 63 14.78 -1.84 -10.73
C GLY A 63 15.60 -2.77 -9.82
N ASN A 64 15.13 -3.99 -9.55
CA ASN A 64 15.78 -4.98 -8.70
C ASN A 64 16.15 -4.45 -7.31
N CYS A 65 15.33 -3.55 -6.77
CA CYS A 65 15.57 -2.99 -5.43
C CYS A 65 16.95 -2.33 -5.27
N VAL A 66 17.43 -1.68 -6.32
CA VAL A 66 18.73 -0.98 -6.27
C VAL A 66 18.61 0.21 -5.29
N GLY A 67 19.57 0.31 -4.39
CA GLY A 67 19.64 1.41 -3.41
C GLY A 67 20.06 0.94 -2.03
N THR A 68 20.36 1.91 -1.18
CA THR A 68 20.70 1.70 0.23
C THR A 68 19.42 1.81 1.06
N PRO A 69 19.15 0.86 1.97
CA PRO A 69 18.01 0.96 2.86
C PRO A 69 18.14 2.19 3.77
N SER A 70 17.05 2.91 3.94
CA SER A 70 16.99 4.11 4.78
C SER A 70 16.39 3.81 6.16
N LEU A 71 16.77 4.65 7.13
CA LEU A 71 16.25 4.62 8.49
C LEU A 71 15.88 6.06 8.91
N PRO A 72 14.59 6.39 9.09
CA PRO A 72 13.42 5.56 8.78
C PRO A 72 13.29 5.23 7.29
N GLY A 73 12.45 4.25 6.98
CA GLY A 73 12.09 3.89 5.62
C GLY A 73 11.36 5.02 4.88
N PRO A 74 11.10 4.86 3.57
CA PRO A 74 10.43 5.87 2.75
C PRO A 74 9.10 6.36 3.34
N ALA A 75 8.82 7.66 3.24
CA ALA A 75 7.51 8.19 3.58
C ALA A 75 6.51 7.89 2.45
N LEU A 76 5.39 7.25 2.80
CA LEU A 76 4.32 6.90 1.87
C LEU A 76 3.22 7.97 1.97
N THR A 77 2.78 8.51 0.84
CA THR A 77 1.71 9.49 0.78
C THR A 77 0.48 8.91 0.10
N VAL A 78 -0.65 8.96 0.77
CA VAL A 78 -1.95 8.55 0.22
C VAL A 78 -2.69 9.81 -0.23
N PRO A 79 -3.34 9.81 -1.41
CA PRO A 79 -4.15 10.93 -1.86
C PRO A 79 -5.21 11.34 -0.82
N SER A 80 -5.50 12.64 -0.72
CA SER A 80 -6.50 13.18 0.21
C SER A 80 -7.94 12.86 -0.20
N ALA A 81 -8.18 12.23 -1.36
CA ALA A 81 -9.50 11.85 -1.82
C ALA A 81 -10.22 10.90 -0.82
N ASP A 82 -11.55 11.01 -0.75
CA ASP A 82 -12.37 10.07 0.00
C ASP A 82 -12.15 8.63 -0.48
N LEU A 83 -12.14 7.69 0.46
CA LEU A 83 -11.92 6.27 0.21
C LEU A 83 -10.63 5.96 -0.56
N ALA A 84 -9.65 6.87 -0.58
CA ALA A 84 -8.36 6.56 -1.18
C ALA A 84 -7.65 5.46 -0.40
N GLY A 85 -7.26 4.41 -1.13
CA GLY A 85 -6.56 3.24 -0.59
C GLY A 85 -5.04 3.35 -0.73
N LEU A 86 -4.37 2.36 -0.15
CA LEU A 86 -2.94 2.15 -0.26
C LEU A 86 -2.67 0.68 -0.54
N THR A 87 -1.85 0.40 -1.54
CA THR A 87 -1.28 -0.92 -1.77
C THR A 87 0.24 -0.84 -1.68
N VAL A 88 0.82 -1.73 -0.90
CA VAL A 88 2.27 -1.90 -0.80
C VAL A 88 2.65 -3.30 -1.26
N HIS A 89 3.42 -3.36 -2.33
CA HIS A 89 4.09 -4.55 -2.81
C HIS A 89 5.42 -4.66 -2.07
N LEU A 90 5.55 -5.67 -1.22
CA LEU A 90 6.75 -5.87 -0.42
C LEU A 90 7.56 -7.02 -1.00
N ARG A 91 8.83 -6.76 -1.33
CA ARG A 91 9.84 -7.77 -1.62
C ARG A 91 10.80 -7.88 -0.45
N ASN A 92 11.08 -9.09 -0.03
CA ASN A 92 11.96 -9.37 1.10
C ASN A 92 13.33 -9.89 0.62
N ASP A 93 14.31 -9.00 0.55
CA ASP A 93 15.70 -9.33 0.22
C ASP A 93 16.57 -9.64 1.46
N LEU A 94 15.97 -9.80 2.66
CA LEU A 94 16.66 -10.36 3.82
C LEU A 94 16.96 -11.84 3.59
N THR A 95 18.10 -12.32 4.07
CA THR A 95 18.58 -13.67 3.74
C THR A 95 17.99 -14.77 4.61
N ALA A 96 17.56 -14.46 5.84
CA ALA A 96 17.17 -15.48 6.82
C ALA A 96 15.77 -15.26 7.41
N GLU A 97 15.27 -14.02 7.45
CA GLU A 97 14.05 -13.70 8.19
C GLU A 97 12.90 -13.39 7.23
N PRO A 98 11.72 -14.01 7.41
CA PRO A 98 10.51 -13.53 6.77
C PRO A 98 10.17 -12.14 7.29
N THR A 99 9.47 -11.33 6.51
CA THR A 99 9.01 -10.01 6.95
C THR A 99 7.58 -9.75 6.48
N SER A 100 6.93 -8.77 7.07
CA SER A 100 5.57 -8.38 6.71
C SER A 100 5.38 -6.89 6.93
N MET A 101 4.17 -6.38 6.65
CA MET A 101 3.87 -4.97 6.87
C MET A 101 2.50 -4.79 7.52
N VAL A 102 2.45 -3.93 8.54
CA VAL A 102 1.23 -3.48 9.20
C VAL A 102 1.25 -1.96 9.37
N ILE A 103 0.07 -1.35 9.40
CA ILE A 103 -0.13 0.04 9.76
C ILE A 103 -1.11 0.07 10.94
N PRO A 104 -0.62 0.15 12.19
CA PRO A 104 -1.48 0.21 13.36
C PRO A 104 -2.47 1.38 13.26
N GLY A 105 -3.72 1.12 13.59
CA GLY A 105 -4.81 2.09 13.49
C GLY A 105 -5.51 2.14 12.13
N GLN A 106 -5.02 1.42 11.12
CA GLN A 106 -5.68 1.26 9.83
C GLN A 106 -6.28 -0.14 9.68
N THR A 107 -7.45 -0.20 9.05
CA THR A 107 -8.15 -1.48 8.83
C THR A 107 -7.65 -2.14 7.55
N ALA A 108 -7.19 -3.39 7.68
CA ALA A 108 -6.83 -4.24 6.54
C ALA A 108 -7.21 -5.70 6.86
N THR A 109 -7.34 -6.51 5.81
CA THR A 109 -7.45 -7.95 5.99
C THR A 109 -6.09 -8.51 6.40
N MET A 110 -6.01 -9.07 7.61
CA MET A 110 -4.77 -9.62 8.14
C MET A 110 -4.93 -11.10 8.45
N THR A 111 -3.95 -11.91 8.05
CA THR A 111 -3.88 -13.33 8.35
C THR A 111 -2.65 -13.60 9.20
N PRO A 112 -2.78 -13.66 10.55
CA PRO A 112 -1.64 -13.87 11.44
C PRO A 112 -0.94 -15.20 11.20
N VAL A 113 0.39 -15.17 11.21
CA VAL A 113 1.21 -16.39 11.16
C VAL A 113 1.54 -16.82 12.58
N LYS A 114 1.22 -18.08 12.88
CA LYS A 114 1.46 -18.70 14.19
C LYS A 114 2.48 -19.81 14.06
N VAL A 115 3.38 -19.90 15.02
CA VAL A 115 4.38 -20.97 15.13
C VAL A 115 4.30 -21.62 16.50
N ALA A 116 4.63 -22.92 16.58
CA ALA A 116 4.70 -23.61 17.84
C ALA A 116 5.97 -23.22 18.61
N ASP A 117 5.84 -22.93 19.90
CA ASP A 117 6.97 -22.78 20.79
C ASP A 117 7.53 -24.16 21.19
N PRO A 118 8.66 -24.24 21.91
CA PRO A 118 9.24 -25.53 22.34
C PRO A 118 8.31 -26.42 23.19
N GLN A 119 7.25 -25.84 23.76
CA GLN A 119 6.22 -26.56 24.53
C GLN A 119 4.99 -26.90 23.67
N GLY A 120 5.05 -26.69 22.36
CA GLY A 120 3.96 -26.98 21.42
C GLY A 120 2.81 -25.94 21.40
N ARG A 121 2.93 -24.82 22.12
CA ARG A 121 1.91 -23.78 22.16
C ARG A 121 2.04 -22.85 20.93
N LEU A 122 0.93 -22.57 20.25
CA LEU A 122 0.93 -21.65 19.12
C LEU A 122 1.13 -20.20 19.58
N ARG A 123 2.18 -19.57 19.09
CA ARG A 123 2.51 -18.15 19.28
C ARG A 123 2.40 -17.38 17.96
N VAL A 124 1.92 -16.15 18.04
CA VAL A 124 1.91 -15.26 16.89
C VAL A 124 3.34 -14.83 16.58
N ARG A 125 3.85 -15.20 15.41
CA ARG A 125 5.13 -14.73 14.88
C ARG A 125 4.94 -13.45 14.07
N SER A 126 3.86 -13.37 13.27
CA SER A 126 3.52 -12.20 12.48
C SER A 126 2.05 -11.83 12.66
N PHE A 127 1.74 -10.54 12.68
CA PHE A 127 0.37 -10.03 12.74
C PHE A 127 -0.39 -10.18 11.42
N THR A 128 0.32 -10.43 10.33
CA THR A 128 -0.26 -10.66 8.99
C THR A 128 0.57 -11.69 8.22
N HIS A 129 0.16 -12.01 6.98
CA HIS A 129 0.94 -12.88 6.09
C HIS A 129 2.33 -12.29 5.81
N GLU A 130 3.28 -13.15 5.44
CA GLU A 130 4.69 -12.81 5.36
C GLU A 130 5.22 -12.97 3.93
N ALA A 131 6.15 -12.08 3.55
CA ALA A 131 7.06 -12.29 2.44
C ALA A 131 8.23 -13.16 2.91
N ALA A 132 8.44 -14.30 2.24
CA ALA A 132 9.55 -15.20 2.54
C ALA A 132 10.91 -14.51 2.29
N PRO A 133 12.00 -14.92 2.97
CA PRO A 133 13.33 -14.37 2.71
C PRO A 133 13.82 -14.67 1.28
N ASN A 134 14.91 -14.04 0.88
CA ASN A 134 15.59 -14.25 -0.42
C ASN A 134 14.70 -13.93 -1.64
N GLY A 135 14.07 -12.75 -1.63
CA GLY A 135 13.29 -12.24 -2.76
C GLY A 135 11.81 -12.64 -2.77
N GLY A 136 11.30 -13.25 -1.70
CA GLY A 136 9.85 -13.51 -1.55
C GLY A 136 9.06 -12.22 -1.55
N MET A 137 7.83 -12.27 -2.10
CA MET A 137 6.96 -11.11 -2.26
C MET A 137 5.63 -11.32 -1.54
N ALA A 138 5.02 -10.21 -1.10
CA ALA A 138 3.69 -10.17 -0.53
C ALA A 138 3.06 -8.79 -0.76
N ASP A 139 1.74 -8.77 -0.95
CA ASP A 139 0.98 -7.53 -1.17
C ASP A 139 0.14 -7.22 0.06
N TYR A 140 0.14 -5.95 0.46
CA TYR A 140 -0.60 -5.43 1.59
C TYR A 140 -1.50 -4.29 1.12
N THR A 141 -2.81 -4.43 1.32
CA THR A 141 -3.80 -3.46 0.83
C THR A 141 -4.67 -2.94 1.97
N TRP A 142 -4.79 -1.62 2.02
CA TRP A 142 -5.73 -0.87 2.84
C TRP A 142 -6.70 -0.16 1.90
N ALA A 143 -7.96 -0.60 1.88
CA ALA A 143 -8.95 -0.10 0.91
C ALA A 143 -9.36 1.35 1.17
N ASP A 144 -9.31 1.79 2.43
CA ASP A 144 -9.64 3.14 2.87
C ASP A 144 -8.71 3.53 4.02
N VAL A 145 -7.70 4.33 3.71
CA VAL A 145 -6.78 4.86 4.72
C VAL A 145 -7.43 6.09 5.35
N LYS A 146 -7.54 6.12 6.67
CA LYS A 146 -8.05 7.29 7.40
C LYS A 146 -7.04 8.44 7.34
N PRO A 147 -7.49 9.71 7.24
CA PRO A 147 -6.60 10.87 7.30
C PRO A 147 -5.78 10.90 8.58
N GLY A 148 -4.53 11.30 8.46
CA GLY A 148 -3.58 11.39 9.56
C GLY A 148 -2.17 10.93 9.17
N THR A 149 -1.30 10.89 10.18
CA THR A 149 0.06 10.35 10.06
C THR A 149 0.16 9.08 10.89
N TYR A 150 0.61 8.01 10.26
CA TYR A 150 0.71 6.68 10.85
C TYR A 150 2.11 6.12 10.67
N LEU A 151 2.48 5.19 11.54
CA LEU A 151 3.66 4.37 11.37
C LEU A 151 3.28 3.14 10.54
N TYR A 152 4.06 2.80 9.51
CA TYR A 152 4.08 1.44 8.99
C TYR A 152 5.32 0.72 9.52
N HIS A 153 5.20 -0.56 9.82
CA HIS A 153 6.33 -1.35 10.30
C HIS A 153 6.15 -2.84 10.03
N SER A 154 7.20 -3.63 10.23
CA SER A 154 7.08 -5.08 10.14
C SER A 154 6.15 -5.62 11.23
N GLY A 155 5.19 -6.45 10.83
CA GLY A 155 4.35 -7.22 11.73
C GLY A 155 4.99 -8.55 12.17
N THR A 156 6.11 -8.95 11.54
CA THR A 156 6.87 -10.16 11.85
C THR A 156 7.92 -9.85 12.90
N HIS A 157 7.97 -10.61 13.99
CA HIS A 157 8.93 -10.43 15.09
C HIS A 157 9.16 -8.93 15.40
N PRO A 158 8.10 -8.13 15.68
CA PRO A 158 8.22 -6.66 15.70
C PRO A 158 9.24 -6.17 16.75
N GLN A 159 9.43 -6.92 17.83
CA GLN A 159 10.44 -6.65 18.87
C GLN A 159 11.90 -6.69 18.34
N VAL A 160 12.14 -7.32 17.19
CA VAL A 160 13.44 -7.36 16.53
C VAL A 160 13.44 -6.48 15.29
N GLN A 161 12.48 -6.70 14.39
CA GLN A 161 12.51 -6.10 13.06
C GLN A 161 12.27 -4.59 13.07
N VAL A 162 11.45 -4.08 14.00
CA VAL A 162 11.26 -2.65 14.18
C VAL A 162 12.53 -1.99 14.74
N GLN A 163 13.17 -2.61 15.73
CA GLN A 163 14.43 -2.11 16.28
C GLN A 163 15.57 -2.14 15.24
N MET A 164 15.56 -3.11 14.35
CA MET A 164 16.53 -3.17 13.25
C MET A 164 16.29 -2.09 12.19
N GLY A 165 15.09 -1.49 12.13
CA GLY A 165 14.79 -0.37 11.23
C GLY A 165 13.68 -0.62 10.20
N LEU A 166 12.95 -1.72 10.27
CA LEU A 166 11.83 -1.99 9.36
C LEU A 166 10.57 -1.21 9.79
N TYR A 167 10.63 0.10 9.64
CA TYR A 167 9.52 1.04 9.86
C TYR A 167 9.65 2.30 9.01
N GLY A 168 8.54 3.02 8.84
CA GLY A 168 8.48 4.32 8.17
C GLY A 168 7.12 4.98 8.41
N SER A 169 6.83 6.06 7.70
CA SER A 169 5.61 6.85 7.88
C SER A 169 4.65 6.71 6.70
N VAL A 170 3.34 6.73 7.01
CA VAL A 170 2.26 6.89 6.02
C VAL A 170 1.51 8.17 6.37
N VAL A 171 1.29 9.02 5.36
CA VAL A 171 0.57 10.28 5.52
C VAL A 171 -0.59 10.32 4.55
N LYS A 172 -1.78 10.62 5.06
CA LYS A 172 -2.95 11.02 4.28
C LYS A 172 -3.48 12.33 4.82
N ASN A 173 -3.48 13.38 4.00
CA ASN A 173 -4.03 14.67 4.39
C ASN A 173 -5.55 14.61 4.44
N PHE A 174 -6.16 15.50 5.21
CA PHE A 174 -7.60 15.75 5.11
C PHE A 174 -7.91 16.35 3.75
N LEU A 175 -9.14 16.15 3.28
CA LEU A 175 -9.65 16.92 2.15
C LEU A 175 -9.66 18.39 2.55
N ASP A 176 -9.06 19.23 1.72
CA ASP A 176 -9.24 20.67 1.82
C ASP A 176 -10.70 20.94 1.47
N GLY A 177 -11.49 21.47 2.44
CA GLY A 177 -12.89 21.77 2.30
C GLY A 177 -13.14 23.02 1.43
#